data_e58fc661fa19fde62948823dc4997860
#
_entry.id   e58fc661fa19fde62948823dc4997860
#
_cell.length_a   1.000
_cell.length_b   1.000
_cell.length_c   1.000
_cell.angle_alpha   90.00
_cell.angle_beta   90.00
_cell.angle_gamma   90.00
#
_symmetry.space_group_name_H-M   'P 1'
#
loop_
_entity.id
_entity.type
_entity.pdbx_description
1 polymer ?
#
loop_
_entity_poly.entity_id
_entity_poly.type
_entity_poly.pdbx_seq_one_letter_code
_entity_poly.pdbx_strand_id
1 'polypeptide(L)'
;MNYLKKLFGSKNQENIPMEQERHSQEEIEKAFNKSMDKLNNFKRIAYIPTTESNQASFSGKSKIGGLPYLRNDNDWPICPNCKKNMQLFVQLNLTELPTNKENGLAQLFYCTNSEPHCESDMEAFFPFSKSVECRIIETNSESAQIEPNINELFEEKLITGWTPKDDFPHFEEYDQLGIEFELEDDVYELMEEREIGLPIEQDKLFGWPYWVQSVEYPFDRKTETQMQLLFQLASEDNLPYMFGDAGIGHLTQSPDNREELGFGWACY
;
A
#
# COMPACT_ATOMS: atom_id res chain seq x y z
N MET A 1 -13.98 -16.69 -0.71
CA MET A 1 -14.18 -17.19 -2.11
C MET A 1 -12.80 -17.57 -2.59
N ASN A 2 -12.52 -18.87 -2.77
CA ASN A 2 -11.15 -19.43 -2.88
C ASN A 2 -10.28 -18.68 -3.89
N TYR A 3 -9.25 -18.03 -3.42
CA TYR A 3 -8.28 -17.23 -4.18
C TYR A 3 -7.56 -18.05 -5.26
N LEU A 4 -7.22 -19.30 -4.97
CA LEU A 4 -6.52 -20.21 -5.88
C LEU A 4 -7.31 -20.60 -7.14
N LYS A 5 -8.62 -20.48 -7.17
CA LYS A 5 -9.44 -20.78 -8.37
C LYS A 5 -9.38 -19.72 -9.47
N LYS A 6 -8.89 -18.50 -9.18
CA LYS A 6 -8.78 -17.42 -10.17
C LYS A 6 -7.46 -17.41 -10.96
N LEU A 7 -6.40 -18.02 -10.44
CA LEU A 7 -5.07 -17.99 -11.07
C LEU A 7 -4.86 -18.98 -12.23
N PHE A 8 -5.70 -20.01 -12.35
CA PHE A 8 -5.61 -20.99 -13.43
C PHE A 8 -6.73 -20.81 -14.44
N GLY A 9 -6.54 -19.83 -15.34
CA GLY A 9 -7.41 -19.61 -16.49
C GLY A 9 -7.50 -20.85 -17.37
N SER A 10 -8.74 -21.26 -17.69
CA SER A 10 -9.12 -22.45 -18.46
C SER A 10 -8.32 -22.63 -19.75
N LYS A 11 -7.44 -23.60 -19.79
CA LYS A 11 -7.07 -24.32 -21.02
C LYS A 11 -7.78 -25.66 -21.00
N ASN A 12 -8.66 -25.90 -21.96
CA ASN A 12 -9.21 -27.22 -22.23
C ASN A 12 -8.05 -28.21 -22.43
N GLN A 13 -7.76 -29.01 -21.43
CA GLN A 13 -6.99 -30.23 -21.55
C GLN A 13 -7.85 -31.39 -21.00
N GLU A 14 -7.80 -32.48 -21.73
CA GLU A 14 -8.53 -33.71 -21.44
C GLU A 14 -8.36 -34.12 -19.98
N ASN A 15 -9.47 -34.47 -19.33
CA ASN A 15 -9.54 -35.00 -17.98
C ASN A 15 -8.69 -36.28 -17.84
N ILE A 16 -7.44 -36.14 -17.45
CA ILE A 16 -6.71 -37.18 -16.74
C ILE A 16 -7.01 -36.89 -15.25
N PRO A 17 -7.64 -37.80 -14.52
CA PRO A 17 -7.74 -37.63 -13.08
C PRO A 17 -6.32 -37.72 -12.51
N MET A 18 -5.69 -36.59 -12.16
CA MET A 18 -4.58 -36.63 -11.22
C MET A 18 -5.20 -37.03 -9.88
N GLU A 19 -4.95 -38.28 -9.44
CA GLU A 19 -5.08 -38.61 -8.03
C GLU A 19 -4.20 -37.62 -7.27
N GLN A 20 -4.80 -36.62 -6.64
CA GLN A 20 -4.10 -35.82 -5.64
C GLN A 20 -3.64 -36.79 -4.55
N GLU A 21 -2.34 -36.98 -4.40
CA GLU A 21 -1.78 -37.66 -3.26
C GLU A 21 -2.29 -36.94 -2.00
N ARG A 22 -3.19 -37.58 -1.27
CA ARG A 22 -3.71 -37.02 -0.01
C ARG A 22 -2.65 -37.23 1.07
N HIS A 23 -1.99 -36.17 1.44
CA HIS A 23 -1.05 -36.18 2.55
C HIS A 23 -1.78 -36.41 3.86
N SER A 24 -1.11 -37.07 4.80
CA SER A 24 -1.69 -37.30 6.14
C SER A 24 -1.70 -35.97 6.92
N GLN A 25 -2.66 -35.80 7.82
CA GLN A 25 -2.74 -34.61 8.67
C GLN A 25 -1.43 -34.35 9.45
N GLU A 26 -0.73 -35.40 9.84
CA GLU A 26 0.55 -35.30 10.56
C GLU A 26 1.66 -34.74 9.67
N GLU A 27 1.71 -35.14 8.39
CA GLU A 27 2.65 -34.62 7.41
C GLU A 27 2.38 -33.14 7.11
N ILE A 28 1.13 -32.76 6.92
CA ILE A 28 0.70 -31.38 6.69
C ILE A 28 1.07 -30.50 7.90
N GLU A 29 0.76 -30.90 9.11
CA GLU A 29 1.11 -30.17 10.34
C GLU A 29 2.62 -29.98 10.48
N LYS A 30 3.40 -31.00 10.15
CA LYS A 30 4.87 -30.90 10.18
C LYS A 30 5.40 -29.93 9.14
N ALA A 31 4.87 -29.98 7.90
CA ALA A 31 5.23 -29.05 6.83
C ALA A 31 4.84 -27.61 7.20
N PHE A 32 3.64 -27.41 7.73
CA PHE A 32 3.16 -26.11 8.21
C PHE A 32 4.09 -25.52 9.28
N ASN A 33 4.40 -26.27 10.34
CA ASN A 33 5.28 -25.77 11.40
C ASN A 33 6.67 -25.40 10.86
N LYS A 34 7.23 -26.20 9.95
CA LYS A 34 8.51 -25.90 9.30
C LYS A 34 8.43 -24.63 8.43
N SER A 35 7.33 -24.42 7.74
CA SER A 35 7.06 -23.23 6.91
C SER A 35 6.92 -21.99 7.78
N MET A 36 6.20 -22.08 8.89
CA MET A 36 6.05 -21.00 9.86
C MET A 36 7.38 -20.61 10.52
N ASP A 37 8.24 -21.59 10.83
CA ASP A 37 9.60 -21.33 11.34
C ASP A 37 10.44 -20.54 10.32
N LYS A 38 10.32 -20.84 9.02
CA LYS A 38 10.98 -20.06 7.96
C LYS A 38 10.41 -18.64 7.86
N LEU A 39 9.07 -18.50 7.78
CA LEU A 39 8.41 -17.20 7.65
C LEU A 39 8.68 -16.28 8.83
N ASN A 40 8.78 -16.81 10.03
CA ASN A 40 9.07 -16.02 11.23
C ASN A 40 10.42 -15.27 11.15
N ASN A 41 11.37 -15.73 10.32
CA ASN A 41 12.62 -15.00 10.08
C ASN A 41 12.42 -13.72 9.24
N PHE A 42 11.32 -13.63 8.51
CA PHE A 42 10.97 -12.50 7.64
C PHE A 42 9.84 -11.65 8.22
N LYS A 43 9.33 -12.01 9.39
CA LYS A 43 8.26 -11.27 10.04
C LYS A 43 8.66 -9.81 10.28
N ARG A 44 7.79 -8.88 9.90
CA ARG A 44 7.87 -7.44 10.19
C ARG A 44 6.67 -7.01 11.01
N ILE A 45 6.76 -5.87 11.66
CA ILE A 45 5.59 -5.25 12.27
C ILE A 45 5.03 -4.22 11.30
N ALA A 46 3.78 -4.40 10.91
CA ALA A 46 2.95 -3.37 10.29
C ALA A 46 2.07 -2.71 11.34
N TYR A 47 1.62 -1.49 11.07
CA TYR A 47 0.73 -0.75 11.95
C TYR A 47 -0.53 -0.37 11.19
N ILE A 48 -1.65 -0.89 11.67
CA ILE A 48 -2.96 -0.64 11.09
C ILE A 48 -3.50 0.68 11.64
N PRO A 49 -3.92 1.64 10.78
CA PRO A 49 -4.47 2.89 11.25
C PRO A 49 -5.82 2.69 11.92
N THR A 50 -6.02 3.35 13.05
CA THR A 50 -7.35 3.59 13.59
C THR A 50 -7.81 4.94 13.11
N THR A 51 -8.94 5.01 12.40
CA THR A 51 -9.42 6.23 11.77
C THR A 51 -10.77 6.68 12.32
N GLU A 52 -11.01 7.97 12.28
CA GLU A 52 -12.29 8.60 12.63
C GLU A 52 -12.66 9.65 11.58
N SER A 53 -13.90 9.62 11.11
CA SER A 53 -14.43 10.68 10.22
C SER A 53 -14.34 12.04 10.89
N ASN A 54 -13.89 13.03 10.14
CA ASN A 54 -13.69 14.38 10.64
C ASN A 54 -14.16 15.43 9.61
N GLN A 55 -14.48 16.62 10.10
CA GLN A 55 -14.66 17.76 9.21
C GLN A 55 -13.31 18.12 8.57
N ALA A 56 -13.26 18.20 7.25
CA ALA A 56 -12.04 18.48 6.52
C ALA A 56 -11.37 19.77 7.01
N SER A 57 -10.07 19.69 7.25
CA SER A 57 -9.28 20.77 7.86
C SER A 57 -7.87 20.82 7.29
N PHE A 58 -7.29 22.01 7.21
CA PHE A 58 -5.89 22.22 6.82
C PHE A 58 -4.90 21.92 7.97
N SER A 59 -5.17 20.89 8.76
CA SER A 59 -4.33 20.54 9.90
C SER A 59 -3.09 19.74 9.52
N GLY A 60 -2.03 19.85 10.33
CA GLY A 60 -0.81 19.05 10.21
C GLY A 60 -0.89 17.66 10.87
N LYS A 61 -2.09 17.11 11.08
CA LYS A 61 -2.30 15.78 11.66
C LYS A 61 -2.19 14.69 10.60
N SER A 62 -1.93 13.47 11.06
CA SER A 62 -2.01 12.28 10.21
C SER A 62 -3.45 12.02 9.80
N LYS A 63 -3.70 11.83 8.50
CA LYS A 63 -5.05 11.65 7.94
C LYS A 63 -5.06 11.03 6.55
N ILE A 64 -6.22 10.54 6.16
CA ILE A 64 -6.54 10.02 4.83
C ILE A 64 -7.65 10.90 4.24
N GLY A 65 -7.45 11.35 3.00
CA GLY A 65 -8.38 12.29 2.34
C GLY A 65 -8.39 13.69 2.97
N GLY A 66 -9.41 14.47 2.64
CA GLY A 66 -9.63 15.81 3.16
C GLY A 66 -8.69 16.89 2.61
N LEU A 67 -8.55 17.99 3.36
CA LEU A 67 -7.73 19.14 2.99
C LEU A 67 -6.28 18.97 3.46
N PRO A 68 -5.26 19.20 2.60
CA PRO A 68 -3.86 19.05 2.98
C PRO A 68 -3.39 20.17 3.92
N TYR A 69 -2.36 19.91 4.73
CA TYR A 69 -1.57 21.01 5.27
C TYR A 69 -0.75 21.66 4.13
N LEU A 70 -0.76 22.97 4.05
CA LEU A 70 -0.08 23.76 3.02
C LEU A 70 0.79 24.85 3.67
N ARG A 71 2.03 25.00 3.22
CA ARG A 71 2.97 26.03 3.75
C ARG A 71 2.63 27.44 3.29
N ASN A 72 2.01 27.56 2.11
CA ASN A 72 1.61 28.83 1.49
C ASN A 72 0.57 28.59 0.39
N ASP A 73 0.07 29.65 -0.19
CA ASP A 73 -1.02 29.65 -1.19
C ASP A 73 -0.67 28.92 -2.52
N ASN A 74 0.59 28.72 -2.81
CA ASN A 74 1.04 28.03 -4.02
C ASN A 74 1.50 26.58 -3.76
N ASP A 75 1.28 26.07 -2.56
CA ASP A 75 1.84 24.79 -2.12
C ASP A 75 0.94 23.59 -2.48
N TRP A 76 -0.31 23.82 -2.92
CA TRP A 76 -1.18 22.73 -3.32
C TRP A 76 -0.80 22.21 -4.71
N PRO A 77 -0.40 20.92 -4.87
CA PRO A 77 -0.01 20.39 -6.16
C PRO A 77 -1.11 20.50 -7.21
N ILE A 78 -0.71 20.93 -8.41
CA ILE A 78 -1.59 21.10 -9.57
C ILE A 78 -1.22 20.07 -10.62
N CYS A 79 -2.20 19.27 -11.06
CA CYS A 79 -2.00 18.30 -12.12
C CYS A 79 -1.61 19.01 -13.44
N PRO A 80 -0.49 18.62 -14.08
CA PRO A 80 -0.04 19.26 -15.31
C PRO A 80 -0.96 18.98 -16.50
N ASN A 81 -1.80 17.94 -16.44
CA ASN A 81 -2.77 17.60 -17.49
C ASN A 81 -4.05 18.45 -17.38
N CYS A 82 -4.83 18.30 -16.31
CA CYS A 82 -6.13 18.97 -16.16
C CYS A 82 -6.07 20.38 -15.53
N LYS A 83 -4.93 20.79 -14.96
CA LYS A 83 -4.73 22.08 -14.27
C LYS A 83 -5.58 22.26 -12.99
N LYS A 84 -6.13 21.19 -12.42
CA LYS A 84 -6.82 21.17 -11.13
C LYS A 84 -5.88 20.80 -10.00
N ASN A 85 -6.23 21.11 -8.77
CA ASN A 85 -5.53 20.61 -7.60
C ASN A 85 -5.63 19.07 -7.55
N MET A 86 -4.54 18.41 -7.13
CA MET A 86 -4.56 16.99 -6.87
C MET A 86 -5.24 16.70 -5.52
N GLN A 87 -5.93 15.56 -5.42
CA GLN A 87 -6.49 15.08 -4.15
C GLN A 87 -5.38 14.70 -3.17
N LEU A 88 -5.55 15.04 -1.90
CA LEU A 88 -4.78 14.41 -0.84
C LEU A 88 -5.28 12.98 -0.65
N PHE A 89 -4.40 11.99 -0.80
CA PHE A 89 -4.70 10.59 -0.49
C PHE A 89 -4.32 10.28 0.95
N VAL A 90 -3.10 10.58 1.34
CA VAL A 90 -2.63 10.39 2.71
C VAL A 90 -1.66 11.49 3.13
N GLN A 91 -1.76 11.91 4.38
CA GLN A 91 -0.82 12.77 5.08
C GLN A 91 -0.42 12.10 6.38
N LEU A 92 0.88 11.90 6.58
CA LEU A 92 1.43 11.30 7.78
C LEU A 92 2.28 12.33 8.52
N ASN A 93 1.91 12.66 9.74
CA ASN A 93 2.77 13.42 10.63
C ASN A 93 3.85 12.49 11.19
N LEU A 94 5.08 12.66 10.72
CA LEU A 94 6.18 11.76 11.02
C LEU A 94 6.53 11.72 12.51
N THR A 95 6.18 12.77 13.27
CA THR A 95 6.36 12.78 14.74
C THR A 95 5.36 11.89 15.48
N GLU A 96 4.24 11.56 14.85
CA GLU A 96 3.15 10.75 15.42
C GLU A 96 3.28 9.27 15.08
N LEU A 97 4.24 8.89 14.23
CA LEU A 97 4.43 7.50 13.84
C LEU A 97 4.98 6.64 14.98
N PRO A 98 4.60 5.36 15.06
CA PRO A 98 4.92 4.51 16.20
C PRO A 98 6.43 4.20 16.36
N THR A 99 7.20 4.20 15.27
CA THR A 99 8.61 3.79 15.29
C THR A 99 9.60 4.86 14.88
N ASN A 100 9.21 5.77 14.04
CA ASN A 100 10.07 6.84 13.53
C ASN A 100 9.50 8.19 13.92
N LYS A 101 10.24 8.94 14.73
CA LYS A 101 9.83 10.27 15.22
C LYS A 101 10.66 11.35 14.52
N GLU A 102 10.65 11.34 13.20
CA GLU A 102 11.23 12.40 12.41
C GLU A 102 10.27 13.59 12.33
N ASN A 103 10.82 14.77 12.05
CA ASN A 103 9.99 15.94 11.85
C ASN A 103 9.47 16.00 10.41
N GLY A 104 8.28 16.56 10.23
CA GLY A 104 7.68 16.83 8.94
C GLY A 104 6.39 16.06 8.68
N LEU A 105 5.82 16.35 7.53
CA LEU A 105 4.64 15.67 7.00
C LEU A 105 5.02 14.97 5.69
N ALA A 106 4.84 13.67 5.62
CA ALA A 106 4.81 12.96 4.35
C ALA A 106 3.41 13.12 3.74
N GLN A 107 3.33 13.56 2.50
CA GLN A 107 2.08 13.80 1.78
C GLN A 107 2.11 13.07 0.44
N LEU A 108 1.01 12.39 0.13
CA LEU A 108 0.72 11.81 -1.17
C LEU A 108 -0.49 12.52 -1.77
N PHE A 109 -0.30 13.10 -2.94
CA PHE A 109 -1.35 13.68 -3.76
C PHE A 109 -1.51 12.89 -5.06
N TYR A 110 -2.74 12.75 -5.51
CA TYR A 110 -3.09 12.01 -6.72
C TYR A 110 -4.17 12.74 -7.52
N CYS A 111 -4.03 12.77 -8.83
CA CYS A 111 -5.05 13.38 -9.68
C CYS A 111 -6.14 12.38 -10.05
N THR A 112 -7.34 12.59 -9.52
CA THR A 112 -8.53 11.75 -9.77
C THR A 112 -9.42 12.27 -10.88
N ASN A 113 -8.97 13.24 -11.68
CA ASN A 113 -9.79 13.86 -12.72
C ASN A 113 -10.00 12.91 -13.90
N SER A 114 -11.27 12.69 -14.27
CA SER A 114 -11.67 11.78 -15.35
C SER A 114 -11.80 12.45 -16.73
N GLU A 115 -11.86 13.80 -16.79
CA GLU A 115 -11.98 14.57 -18.03
C GLU A 115 -11.04 15.79 -18.02
N PRO A 116 -9.82 15.70 -18.61
CA PRO A 116 -9.18 14.53 -19.23
C PRO A 116 -8.91 13.42 -18.22
N HIS A 117 -8.74 12.18 -18.69
CA HIS A 117 -8.53 11.01 -17.83
C HIS A 117 -7.07 10.94 -17.33
N CYS A 118 -6.76 11.74 -16.31
CA CYS A 118 -5.39 12.00 -15.89
C CYS A 118 -4.63 10.74 -15.42
N GLU A 119 -5.32 9.79 -14.84
CA GLU A 119 -4.73 8.52 -14.41
C GLU A 119 -4.12 7.76 -15.59
N SER A 120 -4.90 7.52 -16.65
CA SER A 120 -4.44 6.82 -17.85
C SER A 120 -3.51 7.67 -18.71
N ASP A 121 -3.85 8.96 -18.91
CA ASP A 121 -3.08 9.86 -19.79
C ASP A 121 -1.66 10.11 -19.27
N MET A 122 -1.47 10.03 -17.96
CA MET A 122 -0.20 10.30 -17.28
C MET A 122 0.41 9.06 -16.66
N GLU A 123 -0.17 7.88 -16.88
CA GLU A 123 0.30 6.59 -16.35
C GLU A 123 0.51 6.66 -14.82
N ALA A 124 -0.52 7.14 -14.09
CA ALA A 124 -0.44 7.40 -12.65
C ALA A 124 -0.26 6.13 -11.80
N PHE A 125 -0.42 4.96 -12.39
CA PHE A 125 -0.15 3.66 -11.78
C PHE A 125 1.36 3.35 -11.66
N PHE A 126 2.21 4.01 -12.43
CA PHE A 126 3.66 3.87 -12.29
C PHE A 126 4.25 4.88 -11.29
N PRO A 127 5.30 4.49 -10.55
CA PRO A 127 6.03 5.39 -9.68
C PRO A 127 6.55 6.64 -10.43
N PHE A 128 6.56 7.79 -9.74
CA PHE A 128 7.06 9.07 -10.25
C PHE A 128 6.26 9.68 -11.42
N SER A 129 5.01 9.26 -11.63
CA SER A 129 4.11 9.92 -12.57
C SER A 129 3.92 11.41 -12.23
N LYS A 130 3.76 12.25 -13.24
CA LYS A 130 3.55 13.70 -13.06
C LYS A 130 2.13 14.08 -12.57
N SER A 131 1.18 13.13 -12.57
CA SER A 131 -0.15 13.29 -11.96
C SER A 131 -0.21 12.78 -10.52
N VAL A 132 0.95 12.47 -9.96
CA VAL A 132 1.17 12.07 -8.56
C VAL A 132 2.25 12.95 -7.97
N GLU A 133 2.06 13.43 -6.76
CA GLU A 133 3.07 14.17 -5.99
C GLU A 133 3.26 13.53 -4.63
N CYS A 134 4.47 13.04 -4.39
CA CYS A 134 4.90 12.53 -3.09
C CYS A 134 5.98 13.45 -2.54
N ARG A 135 5.83 13.90 -1.29
CA ARG A 135 6.79 14.82 -0.69
C ARG A 135 6.84 14.73 0.83
N ILE A 136 7.95 15.19 1.40
CA ILE A 136 8.04 15.50 2.82
C ILE A 136 8.20 17.01 2.97
N ILE A 137 7.40 17.62 3.83
CA ILE A 137 7.46 19.05 4.10
C ILE A 137 7.59 19.33 5.59
N GLU A 138 8.26 20.42 5.95
CA GLU A 138 8.31 20.89 7.33
C GLU A 138 7.04 21.69 7.68
N THR A 139 6.59 21.54 8.92
CA THR A 139 5.49 22.33 9.48
C THR A 139 6.07 23.44 10.35
N ASN A 140 5.98 24.66 9.92
CA ASN A 140 6.61 25.80 10.60
C ASN A 140 5.65 26.94 11.02
N SER A 141 4.38 26.84 10.63
CA SER A 141 3.36 27.84 10.89
C SER A 141 1.96 27.26 10.80
N GLU A 142 0.94 28.13 10.91
CA GLU A 142 -0.42 27.75 10.53
C GLU A 142 -0.48 27.45 9.03
N SER A 143 -1.29 26.43 8.70
CA SER A 143 -1.50 26.06 7.30
C SER A 143 -2.20 27.17 6.53
N ALA A 144 -1.77 27.42 5.29
CA ALA A 144 -2.53 28.24 4.34
C ALA A 144 -3.91 27.59 4.10
N GLN A 145 -4.92 28.45 3.91
CA GLN A 145 -6.29 28.03 3.65
C GLN A 145 -6.66 28.47 2.23
N ILE A 146 -6.83 27.52 1.35
CA ILE A 146 -7.06 27.76 -0.08
C ILE A 146 -8.36 27.09 -0.48
N GLU A 147 -9.19 27.77 -1.25
CA GLU A 147 -10.38 27.14 -1.84
C GLU A 147 -9.95 26.04 -2.82
N PRO A 148 -10.39 24.79 -2.63
CA PRO A 148 -9.98 23.67 -3.46
C PRO A 148 -10.54 23.77 -4.88
N ASN A 149 -9.68 23.68 -5.88
CA ASN A 149 -10.07 23.50 -7.28
C ASN A 149 -10.06 22.01 -7.65
N ILE A 150 -10.97 21.26 -7.05
CA ILE A 150 -11.16 19.81 -7.19
C ILE A 150 -12.64 19.55 -7.49
N ASN A 151 -12.97 18.50 -8.28
CA ASN A 151 -14.38 18.22 -8.60
C ASN A 151 -15.18 17.78 -7.36
N GLU A 152 -14.58 16.88 -6.57
CA GLU A 152 -15.16 16.34 -5.36
C GLU A 152 -14.03 16.06 -4.36
N LEU A 153 -14.12 16.67 -3.18
CA LEU A 153 -13.13 16.46 -2.13
C LEU A 153 -13.48 15.18 -1.36
N PHE A 154 -12.51 14.30 -1.18
CA PHE A 154 -12.71 13.12 -0.36
C PHE A 154 -12.95 13.47 1.12
N GLU A 155 -13.79 12.67 1.77
CA GLU A 155 -14.00 12.78 3.21
C GLU A 155 -12.68 12.65 3.97
N GLU A 156 -12.49 13.48 4.99
CA GLU A 156 -11.32 13.39 5.86
C GLU A 156 -11.53 12.33 6.94
N LYS A 157 -10.58 11.40 7.01
CA LYS A 157 -10.46 10.47 8.13
C LYS A 157 -9.17 10.76 8.89
N LEU A 158 -9.26 11.23 10.13
CA LEU A 158 -8.09 11.38 10.99
C LEU A 158 -7.57 10.02 11.42
N ILE A 159 -6.26 9.86 11.38
CA ILE A 159 -5.59 8.70 11.99
C ILE A 159 -5.39 9.04 13.46
N THR A 160 -6.12 8.37 14.35
CA THR A 160 -6.13 8.62 15.80
C THR A 160 -5.27 7.64 16.58
N GLY A 161 -4.81 6.56 15.93
CA GLY A 161 -3.96 5.56 16.54
C GLY A 161 -3.44 4.53 15.54
N TRP A 162 -2.58 3.66 16.06
CA TRP A 162 -1.91 2.61 15.30
C TRP A 162 -1.95 1.30 16.07
N THR A 163 -2.43 0.23 15.46
CA THR A 163 -2.45 -1.11 16.05
C THR A 163 -1.36 -1.96 15.41
N PRO A 164 -0.32 -2.39 16.17
CA PRO A 164 0.72 -3.26 15.63
C PRO A 164 0.16 -4.64 15.30
N LYS A 165 0.56 -5.17 14.15
CA LYS A 165 0.28 -6.54 13.71
C LYS A 165 1.54 -7.18 13.12
N ASP A 166 1.68 -8.47 13.31
CA ASP A 166 2.66 -9.29 12.59
C ASP A 166 2.28 -9.29 11.10
N ASP A 167 3.24 -9.00 10.23
CA ASP A 167 3.08 -8.96 8.79
C ASP A 167 4.16 -9.82 8.13
N PHE A 168 3.76 -10.57 7.12
CA PHE A 168 4.61 -11.54 6.43
C PHE A 168 4.75 -11.17 4.96
N PRO A 169 5.85 -11.56 4.30
CA PRO A 169 6.01 -11.29 2.88
C PRO A 169 4.89 -11.95 2.07
N HIS A 170 4.45 -11.27 1.01
CA HIS A 170 3.53 -11.86 0.04
C HIS A 170 4.22 -13.02 -0.69
N PHE A 171 3.46 -14.02 -1.15
CA PHE A 171 4.03 -15.19 -1.82
C PHE A 171 4.85 -14.82 -3.09
N GLU A 172 4.54 -13.73 -3.75
CA GLU A 172 5.34 -13.19 -4.86
C GLU A 172 6.79 -12.82 -4.47
N GLU A 173 7.06 -12.60 -3.19
CA GLU A 173 8.40 -12.31 -2.65
C GLU A 173 9.22 -13.60 -2.39
N TYR A 174 8.58 -14.76 -2.31
CA TYR A 174 9.20 -15.97 -1.77
C TYR A 174 10.41 -16.41 -2.55
N ASP A 175 10.36 -16.37 -3.88
CA ASP A 175 11.51 -16.72 -4.72
C ASP A 175 12.72 -15.84 -4.44
N GLN A 176 12.51 -14.53 -4.29
CA GLN A 176 13.58 -13.57 -4.01
C GLN A 176 14.15 -13.74 -2.59
N LEU A 177 13.33 -14.18 -1.65
CA LEU A 177 13.69 -14.42 -0.26
C LEU A 177 14.22 -15.84 0.00
N GLY A 178 14.17 -16.72 -1.00
CA GLY A 178 14.56 -18.12 -0.86
C GLY A 178 13.62 -18.91 0.05
N ILE A 179 12.34 -18.55 0.06
CA ILE A 179 11.30 -19.24 0.84
C ILE A 179 10.69 -20.32 -0.03
N GLU A 180 10.81 -21.57 0.40
CA GLU A 180 10.20 -22.73 -0.24
C GLU A 180 9.45 -23.55 0.80
N PHE A 181 8.23 -23.96 0.50
CA PHE A 181 7.41 -24.80 1.36
C PHE A 181 7.36 -26.24 0.85
N GLU A 182 7.40 -27.19 1.76
CA GLU A 182 7.00 -28.57 1.50
C GLU A 182 5.47 -28.62 1.56
N LEU A 183 4.80 -29.37 0.70
CA LEU A 183 3.33 -29.46 0.63
C LEU A 183 2.67 -28.07 0.54
N GLU A 184 3.12 -27.29 -0.42
CA GLU A 184 2.81 -25.86 -0.53
C GLU A 184 1.31 -25.58 -0.49
N ASP A 185 0.51 -26.28 -1.30
CA ASP A 185 -0.95 -26.08 -1.36
C ASP A 185 -1.62 -26.39 0.00
N ASP A 186 -1.25 -27.50 0.64
CA ASP A 186 -1.80 -27.89 1.95
C ASP A 186 -1.37 -26.90 3.05
N VAL A 187 -0.14 -26.38 2.97
CA VAL A 187 0.38 -25.39 3.92
C VAL A 187 -0.37 -24.06 3.77
N TYR A 188 -0.59 -23.59 2.53
CA TYR A 188 -1.36 -22.36 2.29
C TYR A 188 -2.81 -22.49 2.76
N GLU A 189 -3.48 -23.63 2.49
CA GLU A 189 -4.83 -23.88 2.98
C GLU A 189 -4.87 -23.78 4.51
N LEU A 190 -3.88 -24.34 5.19
CA LEU A 190 -3.80 -24.29 6.64
C LEU A 190 -3.45 -22.89 7.19
N MET A 191 -2.64 -22.10 6.46
CA MET A 191 -2.38 -20.70 6.79
C MET A 191 -3.65 -19.86 6.70
N GLU A 192 -4.46 -20.05 5.65
CA GLU A 192 -5.75 -19.38 5.47
C GLU A 192 -6.76 -19.79 6.56
N GLU A 193 -6.91 -21.08 6.83
CA GLU A 193 -7.81 -21.58 7.89
C GLU A 193 -7.50 -21.01 9.28
N ARG A 194 -6.20 -20.82 9.57
CA ARG A 194 -5.74 -20.36 10.89
C ARG A 194 -5.52 -18.84 10.95
N GLU A 195 -5.59 -18.16 9.81
CA GLU A 195 -5.25 -16.74 9.68
C GLU A 195 -3.84 -16.43 10.23
N ILE A 196 -2.86 -17.30 9.93
CA ILE A 196 -1.47 -17.18 10.42
C ILE A 196 -0.49 -17.14 9.25
N GLY A 197 0.52 -16.27 9.35
CA GLY A 197 1.59 -16.17 8.35
C GLY A 197 1.19 -15.47 7.06
N LEU A 198 -0.01 -14.90 7.00
CA LEU A 198 -0.54 -14.22 5.84
C LEU A 198 -0.06 -12.76 5.75
N PRO A 199 0.15 -12.24 4.53
CA PRO A 199 0.41 -10.82 4.33
C PRO A 199 -0.85 -10.00 4.60
N ILE A 200 -0.67 -8.77 5.07
CA ILE A 200 -1.77 -7.85 5.37
C ILE A 200 -2.15 -7.08 4.10
N GLU A 201 -3.41 -7.23 3.65
CA GLU A 201 -3.95 -6.59 2.45
C GLU A 201 -4.44 -5.15 2.69
N GLN A 202 -4.97 -4.85 3.88
CA GLN A 202 -5.59 -3.56 4.22
C GLN A 202 -4.59 -2.39 4.30
N ASP A 203 -5.10 -1.17 4.53
CA ASP A 203 -4.26 0.02 4.80
C ASP A 203 -3.31 -0.25 5.95
N LYS A 204 -2.03 0.04 5.76
CA LYS A 204 -1.00 -0.17 6.79
C LYS A 204 0.21 0.72 6.61
N LEU A 205 0.85 1.03 7.73
CA LEU A 205 2.15 1.69 7.80
C LEU A 205 3.23 0.61 7.96
N PHE A 206 4.29 0.66 7.16
CA PHE A 206 5.41 -0.28 7.14
C PHE A 206 5.00 -1.74 6.85
N GLY A 207 5.83 -2.70 7.27
CA GLY A 207 5.63 -4.12 6.98
C GLY A 207 6.13 -4.51 5.60
N TRP A 208 5.43 -5.45 4.96
CA TRP A 208 5.67 -5.93 3.61
C TRP A 208 4.58 -5.38 2.67
N PRO A 209 4.91 -4.99 1.42
CA PRO A 209 3.87 -4.70 0.44
C PRO A 209 3.00 -5.92 0.18
N TYR A 210 1.71 -5.70 -0.02
CA TYR A 210 0.83 -6.73 -0.57
C TYR A 210 0.79 -6.59 -2.08
N TRP A 211 1.38 -7.53 -2.80
CA TRP A 211 1.49 -7.49 -4.25
C TRP A 211 0.25 -8.11 -4.90
N VAL A 212 -0.39 -7.39 -5.81
CA VAL A 212 -1.59 -7.87 -6.52
C VAL A 212 -1.19 -8.66 -7.79
N GLN A 213 -0.07 -8.31 -8.41
CA GLN A 213 0.43 -8.95 -9.63
C GLN A 213 1.83 -9.51 -9.44
N SER A 214 2.83 -8.66 -9.39
CA SER A 214 4.24 -9.02 -9.25
C SER A 214 4.95 -8.09 -8.28
N VAL A 215 6.15 -8.46 -7.84
CA VAL A 215 6.98 -7.61 -7.00
C VAL A 215 7.49 -6.41 -7.80
N GLU A 216 7.07 -5.21 -7.42
CA GLU A 216 7.37 -3.96 -8.15
C GLU A 216 7.89 -2.85 -7.23
N TYR A 217 8.98 -3.12 -6.51
CA TYR A 217 9.64 -2.07 -5.74
C TYR A 217 10.23 -1.00 -6.66
N PRO A 218 9.88 0.29 -6.48
CA PRO A 218 10.62 1.35 -7.16
C PRO A 218 12.04 1.47 -6.60
N PHE A 219 12.90 2.13 -7.38
CA PHE A 219 14.25 2.44 -6.97
C PHE A 219 14.43 3.95 -6.81
N ASP A 220 15.21 4.34 -5.83
CA ASP A 220 15.65 5.74 -5.68
C ASP A 220 16.34 6.20 -6.96
N ARG A 221 15.90 7.31 -7.53
CA ARG A 221 16.38 7.81 -8.82
C ARG A 221 17.83 8.31 -8.82
N LYS A 222 18.44 8.47 -7.63
CA LYS A 222 19.82 8.96 -7.47
C LYS A 222 20.77 7.88 -7.00
N THR A 223 20.33 7.05 -6.06
CA THR A 223 21.18 6.03 -5.43
C THR A 223 20.99 4.64 -6.04
N GLU A 224 19.92 4.44 -6.83
CA GLU A 224 19.50 3.16 -7.37
C GLU A 224 19.22 2.10 -6.28
N THR A 225 18.99 2.53 -5.04
CA THR A 225 18.63 1.65 -3.93
C THR A 225 17.15 1.33 -3.98
N GLN A 226 16.78 0.07 -3.74
CA GLN A 226 15.39 -0.35 -3.66
C GLN A 226 14.66 0.39 -2.54
N MET A 227 13.53 1.00 -2.85
CA MET A 227 12.71 1.72 -1.90
C MET A 227 11.93 0.75 -1.00
N GLN A 228 11.52 1.22 0.17
CA GLN A 228 10.79 0.43 1.17
C GLN A 228 9.37 0.95 1.33
N LEU A 229 8.45 0.09 1.72
CA LEU A 229 7.07 0.47 2.00
C LEU A 229 7.04 1.47 3.18
N LEU A 230 6.49 2.66 2.93
CA LEU A 230 6.11 3.61 3.97
C LEU A 230 4.64 3.42 4.35
N PHE A 231 3.74 3.46 3.38
CA PHE A 231 2.30 3.28 3.62
C PHE A 231 1.63 2.57 2.45
N GLN A 232 0.76 1.62 2.75
CA GLN A 232 -0.09 0.91 1.79
C GLN A 232 -1.51 1.46 1.86
N LEU A 233 -2.13 1.66 0.69
CA LEU A 233 -3.53 2.04 0.52
C LEU A 233 -4.24 0.92 -0.23
N ALA A 234 -5.20 0.28 0.41
CA ALA A 234 -6.08 -0.68 -0.24
C ALA A 234 -7.31 0.02 -0.84
N SER A 235 -7.82 -0.50 -1.94
CA SER A 235 -9.04 0.04 -2.56
C SER A 235 -10.20 0.05 -1.58
N GLU A 236 -10.87 1.20 -1.45
CA GLU A 236 -12.07 1.41 -0.65
C GLU A 236 -11.97 1.01 0.85
N ASP A 237 -10.75 0.93 1.41
CA ASP A 237 -10.58 0.73 2.85
C ASP A 237 -10.87 2.05 3.60
N ASN A 238 -9.87 2.89 3.85
CA ASN A 238 -10.11 4.19 4.48
C ASN A 238 -10.29 5.31 3.46
N LEU A 239 -9.63 5.22 2.30
CA LEU A 239 -9.78 6.16 1.19
C LEU A 239 -10.92 5.71 0.27
N PRO A 240 -11.91 6.57 -0.07
CA PRO A 240 -13.01 6.21 -0.98
C PRO A 240 -12.52 6.25 -2.45
N TYR A 241 -11.48 5.47 -2.76
CA TYR A 241 -10.89 5.38 -4.08
C TYR A 241 -10.56 3.93 -4.43
N MET A 242 -10.88 3.53 -5.66
CA MET A 242 -10.61 2.21 -6.18
C MET A 242 -9.46 2.29 -7.17
N PHE A 243 -8.36 1.60 -6.88
CA PHE A 243 -7.22 1.46 -7.77
C PHE A 243 -7.52 0.37 -8.81
N GLY A 244 -8.00 0.77 -10.00
CA GLY A 244 -8.39 -0.19 -11.03
C GLY A 244 -9.49 -1.16 -10.57
N ASP A 245 -9.25 -2.47 -10.67
CA ASP A 245 -10.13 -3.54 -10.16
C ASP A 245 -9.59 -4.04 -8.80
N ALA A 246 -10.05 -3.43 -7.71
CA ALA A 246 -9.69 -3.76 -6.33
C ALA A 246 -8.17 -3.80 -6.04
N GLY A 247 -7.43 -2.88 -6.64
CA GLY A 247 -5.97 -2.83 -6.53
C GLY A 247 -5.46 -2.22 -5.22
N ILE A 248 -4.14 -2.22 -5.08
CA ILE A 248 -3.42 -1.72 -3.91
C ILE A 248 -2.32 -0.76 -4.33
N GLY A 249 -2.26 0.38 -3.68
CA GLY A 249 -1.24 1.40 -3.87
C GLY A 249 -0.18 1.37 -2.78
N HIS A 250 1.08 1.58 -3.19
CA HIS A 250 2.24 1.57 -2.32
C HIS A 250 2.96 2.91 -2.33
N LEU A 251 2.86 3.66 -1.24
CA LEU A 251 3.74 4.80 -0.97
C LEU A 251 5.04 4.25 -0.40
N THR A 252 6.14 4.46 -1.12
CA THR A 252 7.47 3.96 -0.76
C THR A 252 8.42 5.11 -0.48
N GLN A 253 9.47 4.83 0.30
CA GLN A 253 10.51 5.78 0.68
C GLN A 253 11.89 5.17 0.46
N SER A 254 12.83 5.98 -0.02
CA SER A 254 14.24 5.57 -0.10
C SER A 254 14.86 5.44 1.30
N PRO A 255 15.57 4.35 1.59
CA PRO A 255 16.30 4.22 2.84
C PRO A 255 17.52 5.14 2.92
N ASP A 256 18.07 5.59 1.78
CA ASP A 256 19.26 6.44 1.70
C ASP A 256 18.90 7.93 1.63
N ASN A 257 17.69 8.27 1.20
CA ASN A 257 17.22 9.63 1.02
C ASN A 257 15.74 9.77 1.41
N ARG A 258 15.48 10.16 2.63
CA ARG A 258 14.12 10.28 3.16
C ARG A 258 13.20 11.18 2.35
N GLU A 259 13.74 12.15 1.61
CA GLU A 259 12.95 13.07 0.76
C GLU A 259 12.51 12.41 -0.55
N GLU A 260 13.09 11.29 -0.93
CA GLU A 260 12.70 10.56 -2.13
C GLU A 260 11.58 9.59 -1.80
N LEU A 261 10.39 9.93 -2.23
CA LEU A 261 9.18 9.13 -2.12
C LEU A 261 8.69 8.73 -3.52
N GLY A 262 8.08 7.57 -3.62
CA GLY A 262 7.43 7.09 -4.83
C GLY A 262 6.08 6.48 -4.51
N PHE A 263 5.13 6.58 -5.45
CA PHE A 263 3.83 5.92 -5.33
C PHE A 263 3.48 5.24 -6.64
N GLY A 264 3.11 3.99 -6.57
CA GLY A 264 2.57 3.21 -7.67
C GLY A 264 1.50 2.26 -7.15
N TRP A 265 0.68 1.71 -8.05
CA TRP A 265 -0.36 0.75 -7.70
C TRP A 265 -0.57 -0.28 -8.81
N ALA A 266 -1.08 -1.44 -8.43
CA ALA A 266 -1.49 -2.50 -9.34
C ALA A 266 -2.89 -3.01 -8.95
N CYS A 267 -3.62 -3.62 -9.89
CA CYS A 267 -4.94 -4.19 -9.66
C CYS A 267 -5.05 -5.61 -10.24
N TYR A 268 -6.14 -6.31 -9.89
CA TYR A 268 -6.42 -7.66 -10.40
C TYR A 268 -6.79 -7.69 -11.88
#